data_3b884ef418259bc234b32da7584f865a
#
_entry.id   3b884ef418259bc234b32da7584f865a
#
_cell.length_a   1.000
_cell.length_b   1.000
_cell.length_c   1.000
_cell.angle_alpha   90.00
_cell.angle_beta   90.00
_cell.angle_gamma   90.00
#
_symmetry.space_group_name_H-M   'P 1'
#
loop_
_entity.id
_entity.type
_entity.pdbx_description
1 polymer ?
#
loop_
_entity_poly.entity_id
_entity_poly.type
_entity_poly.pdbx_seq_one_letter_code
_entity_poly.pdbx_strand_id
1 'polypeptide(L)'
;MPKKLLIEDLSKSFKEGNIINTKTGASVSFEELIADLNRAKVIYIGEKHTDSAHHKIQLQVIKGLINVHPELAVGMEAFDHSYQKILDMWSAGSLDEKEFLERTHWYANWKFNFELYKDILAFIKEKHISFIGLNIPSHIPSKIAVGGIENLSADEKKYLPKRIDTTNADHRAYVEEVFKKHKIRGRENFEYFYMTQCVWEETMAESIALYLKKGSMMVVLVGNGHIIRKFGIPDRAFDRTGADFRTLLLAPAGSKAKLSFADYIWVTSPIKKHNMRHVKSGKMKAQSHHPAPGIKEEKKPAEK
;
A
#
# COMPACT_ATOMS: atom_id res chain seq x y z
N MET A 1 23.30 17.23 -17.26
CA MET A 1 22.84 17.87 -16.02
C MET A 1 22.07 16.85 -15.19
N PRO A 2 22.17 16.87 -13.85
CA PRO A 2 21.36 15.98 -13.01
C PRO A 2 19.88 16.26 -13.21
N LYS A 3 19.07 15.20 -13.27
CA LYS A 3 17.61 15.33 -13.39
C LYS A 3 17.06 16.01 -12.14
N LYS A 4 16.01 16.81 -12.32
CA LYS A 4 15.30 17.52 -11.24
C LYS A 4 13.82 17.24 -11.34
N LEU A 5 13.09 17.26 -10.22
CA LEU A 5 11.63 17.26 -10.19
C LEU A 5 11.12 18.67 -10.55
N LEU A 6 10.19 18.76 -11.48
CA LEU A 6 9.50 20.02 -11.78
C LEU A 6 8.21 20.11 -10.97
N ILE A 7 8.08 21.13 -10.12
CA ILE A 7 6.79 21.50 -9.54
C ILE A 7 6.10 22.48 -10.51
N GLU A 8 5.06 22.00 -11.19
CA GLU A 8 4.44 22.70 -12.30
C GLU A 8 3.82 24.05 -11.86
N ASP A 9 3.12 24.05 -10.71
CA ASP A 9 2.44 25.24 -10.16
C ASP A 9 3.43 26.38 -9.79
N LEU A 10 4.69 26.03 -9.51
CA LEU A 10 5.75 27.00 -9.19
C LEU A 10 6.65 27.30 -10.38
N SER A 11 6.56 26.56 -11.48
CA SER A 11 7.56 26.55 -12.56
C SER A 11 9.00 26.40 -12.04
N LYS A 12 9.17 25.69 -10.91
CA LYS A 12 10.45 25.55 -10.19
C LYS A 12 10.88 24.09 -10.12
N SER A 13 12.17 23.87 -10.25
CA SER A 13 12.76 22.53 -10.23
C SER A 13 13.56 22.29 -8.96
N PHE A 14 13.42 21.10 -8.39
CA PHE A 14 14.07 20.66 -7.15
C PHE A 14 14.96 19.45 -7.42
N LYS A 15 16.10 19.40 -6.74
CA LYS A 15 17.07 18.28 -6.85
C LYS A 15 16.69 17.14 -5.92
N GLU A 16 17.25 15.95 -6.18
CA GLU A 16 17.21 14.81 -5.27
C GLU A 16 17.58 15.21 -3.84
N GLY A 17 16.85 14.68 -2.87
CA GLY A 17 16.99 14.97 -1.45
C GLY A 17 16.22 16.20 -0.95
N ASN A 18 15.68 17.05 -1.84
CA ASN A 18 14.81 18.14 -1.39
C ASN A 18 13.46 17.59 -0.89
N ILE A 19 13.00 18.14 0.23
CA ILE A 19 11.67 17.93 0.79
C ILE A 19 10.91 19.24 0.63
N ILE A 20 9.82 19.24 -0.12
CA ILE A 20 9.04 20.43 -0.43
C ILE A 20 7.80 20.42 0.46
N ASN A 21 7.63 21.46 1.29
CA ASN A 21 6.35 21.75 1.95
C ASN A 21 5.44 22.40 0.90
N THR A 22 4.34 21.73 0.55
CA THR A 22 3.50 22.16 -0.57
C THR A 22 2.63 23.38 -0.23
N LYS A 23 2.40 23.66 1.05
CA LYS A 23 1.67 24.86 1.51
C LYS A 23 2.49 26.13 1.25
N THR A 24 3.81 26.06 1.39
CA THR A 24 4.71 27.23 1.23
C THR A 24 5.46 27.23 -0.09
N GLY A 25 5.58 26.08 -0.77
CA GLY A 25 6.43 25.89 -1.95
C GLY A 25 7.94 25.89 -1.64
N ALA A 26 8.31 25.92 -0.36
CA ALA A 26 9.70 25.96 0.09
C ALA A 26 10.24 24.55 0.41
N SER A 27 11.57 24.40 0.31
CA SER A 27 12.25 23.21 0.84
C SER A 27 12.38 23.33 2.36
N VAL A 28 12.19 22.20 3.04
CA VAL A 28 12.35 22.04 4.48
C VAL A 28 13.41 20.98 4.79
N SER A 29 13.95 21.02 6.01
CA SER A 29 14.85 19.97 6.51
C SER A 29 14.06 18.70 6.91
N PHE A 30 14.78 17.61 7.16
CA PHE A 30 14.17 16.39 7.68
C PHE A 30 13.60 16.59 9.09
N GLU A 31 14.28 17.34 9.92
CA GLU A 31 13.86 17.68 11.29
C GLU A 31 12.56 18.48 11.27
N GLU A 32 12.43 19.47 10.39
CA GLU A 32 11.20 20.26 10.20
C GLU A 32 10.05 19.39 9.70
N LEU A 33 10.33 18.45 8.77
CA LEU A 33 9.32 17.47 8.33
C LEU A 33 8.83 16.64 9.51
N ILE A 34 9.74 15.99 10.27
CA ILE A 34 9.38 15.14 11.40
C ILE A 34 8.61 15.93 12.46
N ALA A 35 9.00 17.17 12.75
CA ALA A 35 8.32 18.03 13.70
C ALA A 35 6.85 18.33 13.30
N ASP A 36 6.54 18.48 12.01
CA ASP A 36 5.16 18.63 11.56
C ASP A 36 4.40 17.31 11.50
N LEU A 37 5.04 16.23 10.99
CA LEU A 37 4.43 14.90 10.97
C LEU A 37 4.04 14.43 12.38
N ASN A 38 4.83 14.77 13.38
CA ASN A 38 4.60 14.45 14.78
C ASN A 38 3.28 15.02 15.36
N ARG A 39 2.66 15.99 14.69
CA ARG A 39 1.38 16.61 15.11
C ARG A 39 0.15 15.88 14.57
N ALA A 40 0.36 14.98 13.60
CA ALA A 40 -0.73 14.24 12.98
C ALA A 40 -0.96 12.87 13.64
N LYS A 41 -2.17 12.36 13.54
CA LYS A 41 -2.53 11.01 13.99
C LYS A 41 -2.25 9.95 12.93
N VAL A 42 -2.32 10.33 11.65
CA VAL A 42 -2.05 9.42 10.53
C VAL A 42 -1.07 10.07 9.57
N ILE A 43 -0.01 9.34 9.23
CA ILE A 43 1.00 9.79 8.28
C ILE A 43 1.01 8.81 7.10
N TYR A 44 0.59 9.27 5.94
CA TYR A 44 0.59 8.49 4.71
C TYR A 44 1.88 8.75 3.95
N ILE A 45 2.65 7.68 3.69
CA ILE A 45 3.88 7.77 2.88
C ILE A 45 3.66 6.95 1.62
N GLY A 46 3.54 7.65 0.51
CA GLY A 46 3.32 7.03 -0.78
C GLY A 46 4.57 6.36 -1.33
N GLU A 47 4.40 5.34 -2.16
CA GLU A 47 5.52 4.66 -2.78
C GLU A 47 5.24 4.30 -4.24
N LYS A 48 6.31 4.02 -4.97
CA LYS A 48 6.31 3.13 -6.12
C LYS A 48 6.88 1.80 -5.65
N HIS A 49 6.09 0.76 -5.61
CA HIS A 49 6.40 -0.55 -5.02
C HIS A 49 7.74 -1.19 -5.45
N THR A 50 8.28 -0.77 -6.59
CA THR A 50 9.57 -1.29 -7.13
C THR A 50 10.76 -0.37 -6.88
N ASP A 51 10.58 0.73 -6.14
CA ASP A 51 11.63 1.73 -5.94
C ASP A 51 12.22 1.65 -4.52
N SER A 52 13.43 1.09 -4.43
CA SER A 52 14.12 0.91 -3.15
C SER A 52 14.43 2.24 -2.42
N ALA A 53 14.53 3.36 -3.15
CA ALA A 53 14.74 4.67 -2.52
C ALA A 53 13.49 5.09 -1.72
N HIS A 54 12.29 4.74 -2.21
CA HIS A 54 11.05 5.01 -1.50
C HIS A 54 10.99 4.25 -0.17
N HIS A 55 11.33 2.97 -0.15
CA HIS A 55 11.31 2.15 1.08
C HIS A 55 12.36 2.60 2.09
N LYS A 56 13.52 3.08 1.63
CA LYS A 56 14.54 3.69 2.53
C LYS A 56 14.02 4.95 3.20
N ILE A 57 13.32 5.82 2.47
CA ILE A 57 12.71 7.03 3.02
C ILE A 57 11.59 6.68 3.99
N GLN A 58 10.74 5.71 3.66
CA GLN A 58 9.71 5.20 4.58
C GLN A 58 10.34 4.77 5.92
N LEU A 59 11.37 3.94 5.86
CA LEU A 59 12.10 3.52 7.06
C LEU A 59 12.73 4.69 7.83
N GLN A 60 13.31 5.67 7.13
CA GLN A 60 13.89 6.86 7.73
C GLN A 60 12.85 7.68 8.50
N VAL A 61 11.65 7.86 7.91
CA VAL A 61 10.54 8.57 8.56
C VAL A 61 10.02 7.79 9.79
N ILE A 62 9.83 6.47 9.67
CA ILE A 62 9.43 5.63 10.81
C ILE A 62 10.43 5.76 11.95
N LYS A 63 11.75 5.68 11.66
CA LYS A 63 12.82 5.87 12.66
C LYS A 63 12.79 7.25 13.31
N GLY A 64 12.48 8.29 12.56
CA GLY A 64 12.35 9.64 13.10
C GLY A 64 11.16 9.78 14.06
N LEU A 65 10.05 9.12 13.76
CA LEU A 65 8.82 9.22 14.56
C LEU A 65 8.80 8.32 15.80
N ILE A 66 9.37 7.11 15.73
CA ILE A 66 9.33 6.13 16.82
C ILE A 66 10.01 6.65 18.10
N ASN A 67 11.01 7.52 17.96
CA ASN A 67 11.70 8.11 19.10
C ASN A 67 10.79 9.04 19.92
N VAL A 68 9.76 9.61 19.31
CA VAL A 68 8.80 10.52 19.95
C VAL A 68 7.49 9.79 20.25
N HIS A 69 7.12 8.82 19.45
CA HIS A 69 5.91 8.00 19.58
C HIS A 69 6.27 6.51 19.64
N PRO A 70 6.75 6.00 20.79
CA PRO A 70 7.11 4.59 20.93
C PRO A 70 5.97 3.61 20.63
N GLU A 71 4.71 4.07 20.77
CA GLU A 71 3.50 3.27 20.53
C GLU A 71 2.92 3.45 19.12
N LEU A 72 3.66 4.10 18.19
CA LEU A 72 3.17 4.22 16.83
C LEU A 72 2.96 2.83 16.19
N ALA A 73 2.00 2.72 15.28
CA ALA A 73 1.84 1.56 14.43
C ALA A 73 2.31 1.83 13.01
N VAL A 74 2.64 0.75 12.30
CA VAL A 74 2.85 0.77 10.86
C VAL A 74 1.76 -0.06 10.18
N GLY A 75 0.96 0.59 9.32
CA GLY A 75 -0.02 -0.06 8.47
C GLY A 75 0.53 -0.20 7.05
N MET A 76 0.35 -1.37 6.41
CA MET A 76 0.85 -1.60 5.06
C MET A 76 -0.24 -2.13 4.13
N GLU A 77 -0.27 -1.59 2.89
CA GLU A 77 -1.09 -2.08 1.80
C GLU A 77 -0.76 -3.52 1.40
N ALA A 78 0.49 -3.94 1.60
CA ALA A 78 1.00 -5.25 1.21
C ALA A 78 0.26 -6.43 1.87
N PHE A 79 -0.42 -6.19 2.98
CA PHE A 79 -1.11 -7.23 3.75
C PHE A 79 -2.59 -6.92 3.91
N ASP A 80 -3.40 -7.92 3.68
CA ASP A 80 -4.81 -7.84 4.02
C ASP A 80 -5.06 -8.19 5.50
N HIS A 81 -6.19 -7.75 6.02
CA HIS A 81 -6.54 -7.89 7.44
C HIS A 81 -6.68 -9.34 7.92
N SER A 82 -6.82 -10.32 7.03
CA SER A 82 -6.89 -11.74 7.41
C SER A 82 -5.56 -12.28 7.95
N TYR A 83 -4.45 -11.63 7.59
CA TYR A 83 -3.11 -11.97 8.09
C TYR A 83 -2.76 -11.33 9.43
N GLN A 84 -3.66 -10.57 10.08
CA GLN A 84 -3.33 -9.80 11.27
C GLN A 84 -2.64 -10.64 12.37
N LYS A 85 -3.11 -11.86 12.63
CA LYS A 85 -2.48 -12.76 13.61
C LYS A 85 -1.02 -13.07 13.27
N ILE A 86 -0.68 -13.19 12.00
CA ILE A 86 0.69 -13.46 11.54
C ILE A 86 1.56 -12.21 11.69
N LEU A 87 0.98 -11.04 11.39
CA LEU A 87 1.65 -9.75 11.58
C LEU A 87 1.95 -9.48 13.05
N ASP A 88 1.01 -9.82 13.95
CA ASP A 88 1.21 -9.73 15.41
C ASP A 88 2.36 -10.64 15.88
N MET A 89 2.44 -11.88 15.35
CA MET A 89 3.54 -12.81 15.65
C MET A 89 4.88 -12.31 15.11
N TRP A 90 4.89 -11.64 13.95
CA TRP A 90 6.10 -11.01 13.40
C TRP A 90 6.59 -9.88 14.31
N SER A 91 5.70 -8.96 14.70
CA SER A 91 6.02 -7.86 15.61
C SER A 91 6.51 -8.36 16.97
N ALA A 92 5.94 -9.46 17.47
CA ALA A 92 6.39 -10.09 18.72
C ALA A 92 7.74 -10.82 18.60
N GLY A 93 8.32 -10.91 17.39
CA GLY A 93 9.58 -11.62 17.18
C GLY A 93 9.46 -13.15 17.09
N SER A 94 8.23 -13.69 17.10
CA SER A 94 7.94 -15.12 17.20
C SER A 94 8.09 -15.90 15.88
N LEU A 95 8.35 -15.21 14.75
CA LEU A 95 8.53 -15.83 13.43
C LEU A 95 9.91 -15.48 12.87
N ASP A 96 10.56 -16.42 12.20
CA ASP A 96 11.68 -16.10 11.33
C ASP A 96 11.20 -15.58 9.96
N GLU A 97 12.14 -15.13 9.11
CA GLU A 97 11.84 -14.56 7.79
C GLU A 97 11.16 -15.58 6.87
N LYS A 98 11.62 -16.82 6.89
CA LYS A 98 11.09 -17.89 6.04
C LYS A 98 9.65 -18.22 6.43
N GLU A 99 9.40 -18.42 7.72
CA GLU A 99 8.06 -18.66 8.27
C GLU A 99 7.10 -17.51 7.94
N PHE A 100 7.57 -16.26 8.08
CA PHE A 100 6.77 -15.09 7.77
C PHE A 100 6.36 -15.06 6.30
N LEU A 101 7.31 -15.27 5.37
CA LEU A 101 7.05 -15.29 3.93
C LEU A 101 6.09 -16.41 3.52
N GLU A 102 6.28 -17.61 4.08
CA GLU A 102 5.43 -18.77 3.80
C GLU A 102 4.00 -18.53 4.33
N ARG A 103 3.85 -18.08 5.57
CA ARG A 103 2.53 -17.91 6.21
C ARG A 103 1.74 -16.72 5.71
N THR A 104 2.40 -15.66 5.22
CA THR A 104 1.74 -14.52 4.57
C THR A 104 1.48 -14.76 3.09
N HIS A 105 2.02 -15.83 2.52
CA HIS A 105 1.98 -16.08 1.07
C HIS A 105 2.46 -14.86 0.27
N TRP A 106 3.56 -14.23 0.71
CA TRP A 106 4.05 -12.95 0.19
C TRP A 106 4.03 -12.87 -1.32
N TYR A 107 4.69 -13.80 -2.00
CA TYR A 107 4.82 -13.77 -3.48
C TYR A 107 3.52 -14.09 -4.24
N ALA A 108 2.54 -14.71 -3.60
CA ALA A 108 1.22 -14.94 -4.18
C ALA A 108 0.34 -13.69 -4.07
N ASN A 109 0.41 -12.99 -2.95
CA ASN A 109 -0.45 -11.84 -2.65
C ASN A 109 0.14 -10.51 -3.12
N TRP A 110 1.42 -10.23 -2.79
CA TRP A 110 2.03 -8.92 -3.08
C TRP A 110 2.85 -8.89 -4.38
N LYS A 111 3.52 -9.99 -4.74
CA LYS A 111 4.25 -10.18 -6.01
C LYS A 111 5.49 -9.32 -6.21
N PHE A 112 5.82 -8.40 -5.32
CA PHE A 112 7.05 -7.62 -5.37
C PHE A 112 8.18 -8.31 -4.59
N ASN A 113 9.43 -8.01 -4.97
CA ASN A 113 10.59 -8.59 -4.30
C ASN A 113 10.62 -8.18 -2.83
N PHE A 114 10.66 -9.17 -1.93
CA PHE A 114 10.71 -8.99 -0.49
C PHE A 114 11.91 -8.14 -0.03
N GLU A 115 13.04 -8.26 -0.69
CA GLU A 115 14.26 -7.48 -0.37
C GLU A 115 14.03 -5.97 -0.39
N LEU A 116 13.01 -5.48 -1.11
CA LEU A 116 12.64 -4.06 -1.11
C LEU A 116 12.06 -3.62 0.24
N TYR A 117 11.38 -4.50 0.94
CA TYR A 117 10.65 -4.24 2.18
C TYR A 117 11.36 -4.78 3.43
N LYS A 118 12.39 -5.60 3.25
CA LYS A 118 13.09 -6.35 4.29
C LYS A 118 13.54 -5.46 5.45
N ASP A 119 14.17 -4.33 5.17
CA ASP A 119 14.70 -3.43 6.19
C ASP A 119 13.57 -2.81 7.04
N ILE A 120 12.42 -2.48 6.44
CA ILE A 120 11.24 -1.98 7.15
C ILE A 120 10.68 -3.07 8.06
N LEU A 121 10.48 -4.26 7.51
CA LEU A 121 9.90 -5.40 8.24
C LEU A 121 10.83 -5.88 9.37
N ALA A 122 12.15 -5.89 9.14
CA ALA A 122 13.13 -6.18 10.16
C ALA A 122 13.08 -5.15 11.31
N PHE A 123 12.96 -3.87 10.98
CA PHE A 123 12.86 -2.80 11.98
C PHE A 123 11.56 -2.88 12.78
N ILE A 124 10.42 -3.20 12.14
CA ILE A 124 9.14 -3.46 12.82
C ILE A 124 9.29 -4.57 13.85
N LYS A 125 9.94 -5.68 13.47
CA LYS A 125 10.20 -6.82 14.35
C LYS A 125 11.16 -6.45 15.48
N GLU A 126 12.28 -5.78 15.18
CA GLU A 126 13.30 -5.35 16.16
C GLU A 126 12.72 -4.44 17.25
N LYS A 127 11.85 -3.52 16.85
CA LYS A 127 11.26 -2.52 17.75
C LYS A 127 9.89 -2.92 18.30
N HIS A 128 9.42 -4.12 17.99
CA HIS A 128 8.09 -4.61 18.40
C HIS A 128 6.94 -3.64 18.02
N ILE A 129 7.06 -2.97 16.86
CA ILE A 129 6.08 -1.99 16.40
C ILE A 129 4.78 -2.71 16.07
N SER A 130 3.64 -2.16 16.50
CA SER A 130 2.32 -2.65 16.07
C SER A 130 2.21 -2.64 14.56
N PHE A 131 1.95 -3.82 13.95
CA PHE A 131 1.98 -3.99 12.51
C PHE A 131 0.59 -4.38 11.99
N ILE A 132 0.01 -3.56 11.11
CA ILE A 132 -1.39 -3.65 10.72
C ILE A 132 -1.53 -3.95 9.23
N GLY A 133 -2.25 -5.03 8.92
CA GLY A 133 -2.70 -5.33 7.55
C GLY A 133 -3.89 -4.44 7.17
N LEU A 134 -3.74 -3.65 6.13
CA LEU A 134 -4.75 -2.66 5.76
C LEU A 134 -5.73 -3.17 4.71
N ASN A 135 -5.25 -4.05 3.83
CA ASN A 135 -5.94 -4.38 2.58
C ASN A 135 -7.06 -5.41 2.75
N ILE A 136 -7.76 -5.66 1.66
CA ILE A 136 -8.74 -6.73 1.48
C ILE A 136 -8.05 -7.93 0.80
N PRO A 137 -8.47 -9.21 1.03
CA PRO A 137 -7.93 -10.36 0.32
C PRO A 137 -7.91 -10.17 -1.20
N SER A 138 -6.77 -10.42 -1.83
CA SER A 138 -6.45 -10.04 -3.22
C SER A 138 -7.41 -10.60 -4.28
N HIS A 139 -8.09 -11.72 -4.00
CA HIS A 139 -9.06 -12.30 -4.92
C HIS A 139 -10.35 -11.46 -5.04
N ILE A 140 -10.72 -10.70 -3.99
CA ILE A 140 -11.93 -9.85 -3.99
C ILE A 140 -11.83 -8.73 -5.04
N PRO A 141 -10.81 -7.83 -4.98
CA PRO A 141 -10.65 -6.80 -6.00
C PRO A 141 -10.45 -7.39 -7.41
N SER A 142 -9.80 -8.55 -7.50
CA SER A 142 -9.61 -9.21 -8.80
C SER A 142 -10.93 -9.64 -9.45
N LYS A 143 -11.89 -10.13 -8.67
CA LYS A 143 -13.24 -10.47 -9.15
C LYS A 143 -14.06 -9.24 -9.50
N ILE A 144 -14.00 -8.20 -8.67
CA ILE A 144 -14.70 -6.93 -8.93
C ILE A 144 -14.21 -6.29 -10.23
N ALA A 145 -12.90 -6.31 -10.48
CA ALA A 145 -12.30 -5.73 -11.68
C ALA A 145 -12.78 -6.37 -12.99
N VAL A 146 -13.29 -7.61 -12.94
CA VAL A 146 -13.75 -8.36 -14.11
C VAL A 146 -15.27 -8.34 -14.26
N GLY A 147 -16.00 -8.45 -13.15
CA GLY A 147 -17.45 -8.64 -13.20
C GLY A 147 -18.26 -7.79 -12.21
N GLY A 148 -17.66 -6.76 -11.60
CA GLY A 148 -18.35 -5.93 -10.62
C GLY A 148 -18.53 -6.61 -9.25
N ILE A 149 -19.14 -5.90 -8.32
CA ILE A 149 -19.47 -6.41 -6.97
C ILE A 149 -20.45 -7.60 -7.05
N GLU A 150 -21.27 -7.65 -8.05
CA GLU A 150 -22.26 -8.71 -8.29
C GLU A 150 -21.60 -10.07 -8.52
N ASN A 151 -20.35 -10.08 -8.99
CA ASN A 151 -19.56 -11.29 -9.21
C ASN A 151 -19.03 -11.94 -7.92
N LEU A 152 -19.26 -11.31 -6.77
CA LEU A 152 -18.88 -11.85 -5.47
C LEU A 152 -19.97 -12.76 -4.89
N SER A 153 -19.55 -13.88 -4.31
CA SER A 153 -20.43 -14.73 -3.51
C SER A 153 -20.89 -14.02 -2.22
N ALA A 154 -21.91 -14.59 -1.55
CA ALA A 154 -22.37 -14.04 -0.27
C ALA A 154 -21.28 -14.02 0.81
N ASP A 155 -20.37 -15.02 0.82
CA ASP A 155 -19.27 -15.08 1.76
C ASP A 155 -18.19 -14.05 1.42
N GLU A 156 -17.89 -13.86 0.15
CA GLU A 156 -16.92 -12.85 -0.29
C GLU A 156 -17.40 -11.42 -0.02
N LYS A 157 -18.68 -11.15 -0.11
CA LYS A 157 -19.25 -9.84 0.25
C LYS A 157 -19.06 -9.48 1.72
N LYS A 158 -18.84 -10.45 2.61
CA LYS A 158 -18.53 -10.19 4.03
C LYS A 158 -17.17 -9.51 4.25
N TYR A 159 -16.26 -9.59 3.28
CA TYR A 159 -14.97 -8.90 3.31
C TYR A 159 -15.05 -7.43 2.89
N LEU A 160 -16.16 -7.03 2.24
CA LEU A 160 -16.32 -5.65 1.79
C LEU A 160 -16.40 -4.69 2.98
N PRO A 161 -15.86 -3.48 2.85
CA PRO A 161 -16.02 -2.44 3.87
C PRO A 161 -17.49 -2.06 4.01
N LYS A 162 -17.87 -1.62 5.19
CA LYS A 162 -19.28 -1.28 5.52
C LYS A 162 -19.84 -0.16 4.65
N ARG A 163 -18.98 0.73 4.18
CA ARG A 163 -19.33 1.85 3.30
C ARG A 163 -18.35 1.86 2.12
N ILE A 164 -18.88 2.02 0.92
CA ILE A 164 -18.12 2.24 -0.31
C ILE A 164 -18.66 3.51 -0.94
N ASP A 165 -17.90 4.60 -0.84
CA ASP A 165 -18.26 5.86 -1.47
C ASP A 165 -17.67 5.95 -2.88
N THR A 166 -18.52 6.14 -3.87
CA THR A 166 -18.18 6.31 -5.29
C THR A 166 -18.57 7.69 -5.83
N THR A 167 -18.98 8.61 -4.95
CA THR A 167 -19.61 9.88 -5.34
C THR A 167 -18.61 11.03 -5.53
N ASN A 168 -17.35 10.89 -5.11
CA ASN A 168 -16.33 11.92 -5.27
C ASN A 168 -15.95 12.07 -6.76
N ALA A 169 -16.44 13.13 -7.40
CA ALA A 169 -16.23 13.40 -8.81
C ALA A 169 -14.75 13.64 -9.17
N ASP A 170 -13.99 14.31 -8.31
CA ASP A 170 -12.57 14.59 -8.53
C ASP A 170 -11.72 13.33 -8.44
N HIS A 171 -12.01 12.46 -7.47
CA HIS A 171 -11.40 11.14 -7.38
C HIS A 171 -11.70 10.30 -8.62
N ARG A 172 -12.97 10.28 -9.05
CA ARG A 172 -13.39 9.55 -10.25
C ARG A 172 -12.64 10.02 -11.49
N ALA A 173 -12.54 11.35 -11.69
CA ALA A 173 -11.81 11.93 -12.81
C ALA A 173 -10.32 11.55 -12.78
N TYR A 174 -9.68 11.58 -11.60
CA TYR A 174 -8.30 11.15 -11.44
C TYR A 174 -8.12 9.65 -11.80
N VAL A 175 -8.99 8.79 -11.28
CA VAL A 175 -8.92 7.34 -11.56
C VAL A 175 -9.17 7.04 -13.04
N GLU A 176 -10.04 7.84 -13.71
CA GLU A 176 -10.28 7.72 -15.16
C GLU A 176 -9.04 8.06 -15.98
N GLU A 177 -8.29 9.10 -15.59
CA GLU A 177 -6.99 9.41 -16.23
C GLU A 177 -5.98 8.26 -16.06
N VAL A 178 -5.94 7.63 -14.90
CA VAL A 178 -5.10 6.46 -14.64
C VAL A 178 -5.53 5.28 -15.50
N PHE A 179 -6.83 4.99 -15.56
CA PHE A 179 -7.40 3.91 -16.35
C PHE A 179 -7.07 4.04 -17.84
N LYS A 180 -7.21 5.24 -18.41
CA LYS A 180 -6.88 5.52 -19.83
C LYS A 180 -5.42 5.23 -20.19
N LYS A 181 -4.52 5.32 -19.20
CA LYS A 181 -3.08 5.05 -19.37
C LYS A 181 -2.71 3.57 -19.19
N HIS A 182 -3.57 2.78 -18.55
CA HIS A 182 -3.32 1.39 -18.18
C HIS A 182 -4.29 0.45 -18.92
N LYS A 183 -3.91 0.04 -20.14
CA LYS A 183 -4.67 -0.99 -20.88
C LYS A 183 -4.34 -2.38 -20.33
N ILE A 184 -5.20 -2.92 -19.48
CA ILE A 184 -5.06 -4.28 -18.94
C ILE A 184 -6.12 -5.16 -19.60
N ARG A 185 -5.68 -6.17 -20.35
CA ARG A 185 -6.59 -7.15 -21.00
C ARG A 185 -7.51 -7.80 -19.95
N GLY A 186 -8.81 -7.83 -20.24
CA GLY A 186 -9.84 -8.35 -19.33
C GLY A 186 -10.30 -7.39 -18.23
N ARG A 187 -9.85 -6.11 -18.28
CA ARG A 187 -10.25 -5.04 -17.35
C ARG A 187 -10.58 -3.77 -18.13
N GLU A 188 -11.40 -3.91 -19.17
CA GLU A 188 -11.75 -2.81 -20.06
C GLU A 188 -12.95 -1.98 -19.57
N ASN A 189 -13.65 -2.43 -18.54
CA ASN A 189 -14.78 -1.73 -17.95
C ASN A 189 -14.30 -0.73 -16.88
N PHE A 190 -14.47 0.58 -17.16
CA PHE A 190 -14.07 1.63 -16.22
C PHE A 190 -14.85 1.59 -14.90
N GLU A 191 -16.16 1.27 -14.93
CA GLU A 191 -16.98 1.21 -13.71
C GLU A 191 -16.47 0.13 -12.74
N TYR A 192 -16.10 -1.03 -13.27
CA TYR A 192 -15.52 -2.10 -12.46
C TYR A 192 -14.13 -1.74 -11.94
N PHE A 193 -13.32 -1.05 -12.77
CA PHE A 193 -12.02 -0.55 -12.35
C PHE A 193 -12.16 0.49 -11.23
N TYR A 194 -13.06 1.45 -11.39
CA TYR A 194 -13.33 2.49 -10.39
C TYR A 194 -13.89 1.90 -9.10
N MET A 195 -14.85 0.98 -9.19
CA MET A 195 -15.39 0.25 -8.04
C MET A 195 -14.29 -0.51 -7.29
N THR A 196 -13.38 -1.17 -8.01
CA THR A 196 -12.24 -1.88 -7.43
C THR A 196 -11.35 -0.93 -6.64
N GLN A 197 -11.04 0.24 -7.22
CA GLN A 197 -10.23 1.27 -6.56
C GLN A 197 -10.91 1.77 -5.29
N CYS A 198 -12.21 2.06 -5.35
CA CYS A 198 -12.98 2.49 -4.17
C CYS A 198 -13.00 1.41 -3.09
N VAL A 199 -13.20 0.14 -3.44
CA VAL A 199 -13.19 -0.97 -2.47
C VAL A 199 -11.84 -1.09 -1.77
N TRP A 200 -10.73 -1.00 -2.49
CA TRP A 200 -9.39 -1.00 -1.90
C TRP A 200 -9.22 0.11 -0.87
N GLU A 201 -9.50 1.34 -1.29
CA GLU A 201 -9.30 2.53 -0.47
C GLU A 201 -10.23 2.59 0.73
N GLU A 202 -11.48 2.20 0.57
CA GLU A 202 -12.44 2.13 1.67
C GLU A 202 -12.07 1.05 2.70
N THR A 203 -11.57 -0.10 2.24
CA THR A 203 -11.08 -1.15 3.15
C THR A 203 -9.89 -0.66 3.95
N MET A 204 -8.90 -0.06 3.29
CA MET A 204 -7.71 0.47 3.97
C MET A 204 -8.09 1.60 4.94
N ALA A 205 -9.00 2.48 4.55
CA ALA A 205 -9.51 3.54 5.42
C ALA A 205 -10.29 2.99 6.63
N GLU A 206 -11.09 1.94 6.45
CA GLU A 206 -11.79 1.27 7.55
C GLU A 206 -10.80 0.59 8.52
N SER A 207 -9.77 -0.09 8.00
CA SER A 207 -8.70 -0.69 8.80
C SER A 207 -7.96 0.34 9.65
N ILE A 208 -7.62 1.49 9.07
CA ILE A 208 -7.02 2.62 9.78
C ILE A 208 -7.96 3.13 10.89
N ALA A 209 -9.25 3.35 10.56
CA ALA A 209 -10.23 3.85 11.51
C ALA A 209 -10.45 2.88 12.69
N LEU A 210 -10.45 1.58 12.44
CA LEU A 210 -10.56 0.54 13.47
C LEU A 210 -9.34 0.53 14.41
N TYR A 211 -8.14 0.72 13.86
CA TYR A 211 -6.93 0.82 14.66
C TYR A 211 -6.91 2.09 15.52
N LEU A 212 -7.22 3.25 14.96
CA LEU A 212 -7.17 4.53 15.66
C LEU A 212 -8.09 4.60 16.89
N LYS A 213 -9.12 3.76 16.96
CA LYS A 213 -9.94 3.60 18.16
C LYS A 213 -9.16 2.97 19.33
N LYS A 214 -8.08 2.28 19.06
CA LYS A 214 -7.28 1.52 20.05
C LYS A 214 -5.88 2.10 20.24
N GLY A 215 -5.36 2.79 19.21
CA GLY A 215 -3.99 3.26 19.14
C GLY A 215 -3.87 4.78 19.06
N SER A 216 -2.63 5.27 19.07
CA SER A 216 -2.33 6.69 19.14
C SER A 216 -1.97 7.31 17.78
N MET A 217 -1.02 6.73 17.07
CA MET A 217 -0.51 7.21 15.78
C MET A 217 -0.30 6.04 14.83
N MET A 218 -0.50 6.26 13.53
CA MET A 218 -0.21 5.27 12.50
C MET A 218 0.58 5.89 11.34
N VAL A 219 1.66 5.23 10.94
CA VAL A 219 2.33 5.46 9.65
C VAL A 219 1.79 4.45 8.65
N VAL A 220 1.29 4.94 7.52
CA VAL A 220 0.63 4.15 6.48
C VAL A 220 1.51 4.10 5.24
N LEU A 221 1.94 2.90 4.84
CA LEU A 221 2.77 2.64 3.67
C LEU A 221 1.92 2.09 2.54
N VAL A 222 1.74 2.88 1.48
CA VAL A 222 0.83 2.57 0.37
C VAL A 222 1.37 3.11 -0.96
N GLY A 223 0.84 2.60 -2.07
CA GLY A 223 1.15 3.16 -3.38
C GLY A 223 0.74 4.63 -3.51
N ASN A 224 1.56 5.42 -4.20
CA ASN A 224 1.30 6.85 -4.43
C ASN A 224 -0.11 7.15 -4.95
N GLY A 225 -0.68 6.25 -5.76
CA GLY A 225 -2.01 6.41 -6.34
C GLY A 225 -3.12 6.56 -5.31
N HIS A 226 -2.95 5.98 -4.12
CA HIS A 226 -3.94 5.98 -3.05
C HIS A 226 -3.92 7.24 -2.18
N ILE A 227 -2.90 8.10 -2.30
CA ILE A 227 -2.75 9.30 -1.48
C ILE A 227 -2.76 10.61 -2.28
N ILE A 228 -2.56 10.55 -3.59
CA ILE A 228 -2.53 11.72 -4.46
C ILE A 228 -3.81 12.54 -4.30
N ARG A 229 -3.63 13.86 -4.10
CA ARG A 229 -4.70 14.83 -3.85
C ARG A 229 -5.59 14.48 -2.65
N LYS A 230 -5.18 13.50 -1.84
CA LYS A 230 -5.90 13.02 -0.64
C LYS A 230 -7.21 12.28 -0.92
N PHE A 231 -7.70 12.25 -2.17
CA PHE A 231 -9.00 11.69 -2.58
C PHE A 231 -9.23 10.22 -2.22
N GLY A 232 -8.15 9.44 -2.13
CA GLY A 232 -8.22 8.02 -1.82
C GLY A 232 -8.33 7.74 -0.32
N ILE A 233 -7.36 7.02 0.24
CA ILE A 233 -7.38 6.59 1.65
C ILE A 233 -7.42 7.76 2.63
N PRO A 234 -6.65 8.89 2.46
CA PRO A 234 -6.61 9.94 3.47
C PRO A 234 -7.96 10.56 3.77
N ASP A 235 -8.71 11.03 2.76
CA ASP A 235 -10.03 11.65 2.95
C ASP A 235 -11.04 10.63 3.49
N ARG A 236 -11.03 9.39 2.99
CA ARG A 236 -11.92 8.32 3.44
C ARG A 236 -11.70 7.94 4.92
N ALA A 237 -10.44 7.92 5.37
CA ALA A 237 -10.12 7.67 6.77
C ALA A 237 -10.45 8.87 7.65
N PHE A 238 -10.21 10.09 7.16
CA PHE A 238 -10.60 11.33 7.85
C PHE A 238 -12.11 11.41 8.05
N ASP A 239 -12.91 11.12 7.03
CA ASP A 239 -14.39 11.08 7.12
C ASP A 239 -14.91 10.10 8.17
N ARG A 240 -14.15 9.04 8.48
CA ARG A 240 -14.53 8.04 9.50
C ARG A 240 -14.10 8.43 10.90
N THR A 241 -13.05 9.23 11.04
CA THR A 241 -12.35 9.39 12.32
C THR A 241 -12.22 10.82 12.79
N GLY A 242 -12.25 11.81 11.87
CA GLY A 242 -11.87 13.20 12.14
C GLY A 242 -10.39 13.36 12.54
N ALA A 243 -9.57 12.33 12.36
CA ALA A 243 -8.17 12.34 12.80
C ALA A 243 -7.29 13.16 11.86
N ASP A 244 -6.53 14.12 12.40
CA ASP A 244 -5.56 14.89 11.62
C ASP A 244 -4.54 13.97 10.93
N PHE A 245 -4.21 14.30 9.69
CA PHE A 245 -3.27 13.52 8.91
C PHE A 245 -2.27 14.38 8.11
N ARG A 246 -1.21 13.76 7.66
CA ARG A 246 -0.25 14.29 6.69
C ARG A 246 0.01 13.28 5.59
N THR A 247 0.25 13.80 4.39
CA THR A 247 0.62 13.00 3.21
C THR A 247 2.02 13.38 2.73
N LEU A 248 2.86 12.39 2.50
CA LEU A 248 4.20 12.51 1.94
C LEU A 248 4.27 11.74 0.62
N LEU A 249 4.34 12.46 -0.49
CA LEU A 249 4.55 11.88 -1.82
C LEU A 249 6.03 11.71 -2.10
N LEU A 250 6.44 10.52 -2.52
CA LEU A 250 7.79 10.25 -2.98
C LEU A 250 7.82 10.33 -4.51
N ALA A 251 8.56 11.32 -5.05
CA ALA A 251 8.56 11.62 -6.47
C ALA A 251 9.98 11.62 -7.06
N PRO A 252 10.26 10.82 -8.12
CA PRO A 252 11.60 10.71 -8.67
C PRO A 252 12.02 11.98 -9.43
N ALA A 253 13.27 12.35 -9.31
CA ALA A 253 13.86 13.40 -10.12
C ALA A 253 13.75 13.06 -11.63
N GLY A 254 13.34 14.03 -12.42
CA GLY A 254 13.00 13.86 -13.84
C GLY A 254 11.51 13.66 -14.11
N SER A 255 10.69 13.62 -13.06
CA SER A 255 9.22 13.66 -13.17
C SER A 255 8.67 15.06 -12.94
N LYS A 256 7.34 15.17 -12.96
CA LYS A 256 6.59 16.38 -12.66
C LYS A 256 5.62 16.12 -11.53
N ALA A 257 5.34 17.11 -10.70
CA ALA A 257 4.34 17.08 -9.66
C ALA A 257 3.66 18.46 -9.52
N LYS A 258 2.55 18.50 -8.79
CA LYS A 258 1.85 19.73 -8.41
C LYS A 258 1.81 19.85 -6.90
N LEU A 259 1.71 21.07 -6.38
CA LEU A 259 1.58 21.31 -4.94
C LEU A 259 0.36 20.61 -4.34
N SER A 260 -0.72 20.50 -5.11
CA SER A 260 -1.97 19.84 -4.67
C SER A 260 -1.86 18.32 -4.46
N PHE A 261 -0.72 17.70 -4.80
CA PHE A 261 -0.60 16.23 -4.75
C PHE A 261 -0.49 15.65 -3.34
N ALA A 262 0.16 16.36 -2.41
CA ALA A 262 0.35 15.94 -1.03
C ALA A 262 0.71 17.14 -0.16
N ASP A 263 0.83 16.96 1.17
CA ASP A 263 1.33 18.01 2.09
C ASP A 263 2.84 18.22 1.95
N TYR A 264 3.55 17.12 1.66
CA TYR A 264 4.98 17.13 1.38
C TYR A 264 5.31 16.31 0.14
N ILE A 265 6.32 16.76 -0.61
CA ILE A 265 6.88 16.03 -1.74
C ILE A 265 8.38 15.85 -1.49
N TRP A 266 8.84 14.60 -1.37
CA TRP A 266 10.26 14.29 -1.24
C TRP A 266 10.81 13.83 -2.59
N VAL A 267 11.84 14.54 -3.09
CA VAL A 267 12.45 14.23 -4.38
C VAL A 267 13.42 13.07 -4.22
N THR A 268 13.13 11.96 -4.87
CA THR A 268 13.96 10.76 -4.85
C THR A 268 14.89 10.68 -6.05
N SER A 269 15.79 9.69 -6.05
CA SER A 269 16.67 9.41 -7.19
C SER A 269 15.87 9.23 -8.49
N PRO A 270 16.44 9.61 -9.64
CA PRO A 270 15.81 9.35 -10.93
C PRO A 270 15.57 7.85 -11.13
N ILE A 271 14.42 7.49 -11.70
CA ILE A 271 14.16 6.10 -12.07
C ILE A 271 15.27 5.63 -13.02
N LYS A 272 16.05 4.64 -12.60
CA LYS A 272 16.99 3.95 -13.48
C LYS A 272 16.18 3.21 -14.55
N LYS A 273 16.38 3.56 -15.82
CA LYS A 273 15.88 2.71 -16.90
C LYS A 273 16.64 1.38 -16.79
N HIS A 274 16.04 0.39 -16.14
CA HIS A 274 16.51 -0.98 -16.33
C HIS A 274 16.29 -1.27 -17.81
N ASN A 275 17.37 -1.54 -18.54
CA ASN A 275 17.27 -2.24 -19.82
C ASN A 275 16.54 -3.55 -19.50
N MET A 276 15.24 -3.60 -19.82
CA MET A 276 14.54 -4.87 -19.92
C MET A 276 15.17 -5.62 -21.11
N ARG A 277 16.35 -6.22 -20.88
CA ARG A 277 16.74 -7.34 -21.70
C ARG A 277 15.68 -8.38 -21.43
N HIS A 278 14.84 -8.62 -22.42
CA HIS A 278 13.94 -9.75 -22.45
C HIS A 278 14.74 -10.98 -22.01
N VAL A 279 14.51 -11.45 -20.80
CA VAL A 279 14.83 -12.83 -20.45
C VAL A 279 13.90 -13.62 -21.36
N LYS A 280 14.47 -14.18 -22.45
CA LYS A 280 13.76 -15.12 -23.31
C LYS A 280 13.17 -16.16 -22.38
N SER A 281 11.86 -16.30 -22.40
CA SER A 281 11.12 -17.31 -21.67
C SER A 281 11.72 -18.68 -21.97
N GLY A 282 12.59 -19.15 -21.06
CA GLY A 282 12.95 -20.56 -21.04
C GLY A 282 11.66 -21.33 -20.79
N LYS A 283 11.29 -22.19 -21.71
CA LYS A 283 10.17 -23.11 -21.60
C LYS A 283 10.29 -23.86 -20.26
N MET A 284 9.57 -23.45 -19.25
CA MET A 284 9.30 -24.29 -18.09
C MET A 284 8.45 -25.44 -18.58
N LYS A 285 9.04 -26.64 -18.63
CA LYS A 285 8.30 -27.89 -18.83
C LYS A 285 7.29 -28.00 -17.69
N ALA A 286 6.02 -28.11 -18.06
CA ALA A 286 4.96 -28.44 -17.13
C ALA A 286 5.33 -29.76 -16.42
N GLN A 287 5.61 -29.71 -15.12
CA GLN A 287 5.63 -30.89 -14.28
C GLN A 287 4.18 -31.31 -14.02
N SER A 288 3.88 -32.52 -14.43
CA SER A 288 2.62 -33.20 -14.28
C SER A 288 2.16 -33.21 -12.81
N HIS A 289 0.92 -32.81 -12.59
CA HIS A 289 0.22 -32.99 -11.32
C HIS A 289 0.19 -34.47 -10.93
N HIS A 290 0.75 -34.78 -9.76
CA HIS A 290 0.40 -36.00 -9.04
C HIS A 290 -0.92 -35.77 -8.31
N PRO A 291 -1.91 -36.70 -8.42
CA PRO A 291 -3.14 -36.62 -7.65
C PRO A 291 -2.85 -36.92 -6.16
N ALA A 292 -3.51 -36.19 -5.29
CA ALA A 292 -3.48 -36.42 -3.84
C ALA A 292 -3.94 -37.86 -3.49
N PRO A 293 -3.36 -38.49 -2.45
CA PRO A 293 -3.76 -39.84 -2.05
C PRO A 293 -5.20 -39.83 -1.51
N GLY A 294 -6.03 -40.72 -2.08
CA GLY A 294 -7.44 -40.87 -1.72
C GLY A 294 -7.63 -41.32 -0.28
N ILE A 295 -8.57 -40.66 0.39
CA ILE A 295 -9.12 -41.09 1.68
C ILE A 295 -9.90 -42.38 1.45
N LYS A 296 -9.45 -43.48 2.05
CA LYS A 296 -10.20 -44.74 2.06
C LYS A 296 -11.40 -44.61 2.97
N GLU A 297 -12.63 -44.72 2.43
CA GLU A 297 -13.84 -44.95 3.22
C GLU A 297 -13.78 -46.31 3.88
N GLU A 298 -13.81 -46.33 5.21
CA GLU A 298 -14.04 -47.55 5.99
C GLU A 298 -15.52 -47.95 5.90
N LYS A 299 -15.76 -49.14 5.32
CA LYS A 299 -17.09 -49.80 5.31
C LYS A 299 -17.43 -50.29 6.72
N LYS A 300 -18.54 -49.79 7.28
CA LYS A 300 -19.18 -50.40 8.48
C LYS A 300 -19.63 -51.81 8.18
N PRO A 301 -19.48 -52.77 9.12
CA PRO A 301 -20.01 -54.13 8.99
C PRO A 301 -21.54 -54.13 9.19
N ALA A 302 -22.20 -54.99 8.42
CA ALA A 302 -23.62 -55.25 8.53
C ALA A 302 -23.91 -56.13 9.76
N GLU A 303 -24.83 -55.69 10.61
CA GLU A 303 -25.41 -56.54 11.66
C GLU A 303 -26.44 -57.52 11.05
N LYS A 304 -26.29 -58.76 11.48
CA LYS A 304 -27.32 -59.80 11.36
C LYS A 304 -28.20 -59.78 12.61
#